data_efed05a4992549e0a7573faa3cd55cdb
#
_entry.id   efed05a4992549e0a7573faa3cd55cdb
#
_cell.length_a   1.000
_cell.length_b   1.000
_cell.length_c   1.000
_cell.angle_alpha   90.00
_cell.angle_beta   90.00
_cell.angle_gamma   90.00
#
_symmetry.space_group_name_H-M   'P 1'
#
loop_
_entity.id
_entity.type
_entity.pdbx_description
1 polymer ?
#
loop_
_entity_poly.entity_id
_entity_poly.type
_entity_poly.pdbx_seq_one_letter_code
_entity_poly.pdbx_strand_id
1 'polypeptide(L)'
;MTEGIPRVNVPVIDRILLHLWEQDHQADHYLVSNDVTRPGISEVCAMHPPNVSRAMRDLMSDGLVSEHMRTIRGEDRRQKTWQLTDDGRSVARSRILNLRANMVLLRGRDGKLLEIRADEAAEKLETNLSLLQVLMHAQHEGVLNFGDIRFGAIVSPRESRRATVSILSGAHSTYHNLPPST
;
A
#
# COMPACT_ATOMS: atom_id res chain seq x y z
N MET A 1 1.34 -10.19 31.97
CA MET A 1 2.42 -10.06 30.96
C MET A 1 1.75 -9.77 29.65
N THR A 2 1.73 -8.55 29.22
CA THR A 2 1.30 -8.16 27.87
C THR A 2 2.47 -8.52 26.94
N GLU A 3 2.45 -9.72 26.36
CA GLU A 3 3.29 -10.00 25.21
C GLU A 3 2.99 -8.92 24.18
N GLY A 4 4.04 -8.16 23.84
CA GLY A 4 3.89 -7.02 22.94
C GLY A 4 3.38 -7.50 21.59
N ILE A 5 2.36 -6.84 21.07
CA ILE A 5 1.84 -7.04 19.72
C ILE A 5 3.03 -7.08 18.76
N PRO A 6 3.19 -8.15 17.96
CA PRO A 6 4.29 -8.21 17.00
C PRO A 6 4.17 -7.03 16.05
N ARG A 7 5.15 -6.13 16.08
CA ARG A 7 5.18 -4.97 15.19
C ARG A 7 5.84 -5.37 13.89
N VAL A 8 5.03 -5.41 12.85
CA VAL A 8 5.55 -5.52 11.47
C VAL A 8 6.37 -4.27 11.18
N ASN A 9 7.59 -4.48 10.70
CA ASN A 9 8.44 -3.41 10.20
C ASN A 9 8.94 -3.79 8.79
N VAL A 10 8.50 -3.03 7.80
CA VAL A 10 8.91 -3.21 6.41
C VAL A 10 9.95 -2.16 6.06
N PRO A 11 11.22 -2.53 5.89
CA PRO A 11 12.27 -1.61 5.47
C PRO A 11 11.91 -0.89 4.17
N VAL A 12 12.34 0.35 4.02
CA VAL A 12 12.03 1.20 2.86
C VAL A 12 12.39 0.52 1.53
N ILE A 13 13.56 -0.10 1.45
CA ILE A 13 14.00 -0.80 0.23
C ILE A 13 13.08 -1.98 -0.08
N ASP A 14 12.64 -2.72 0.94
CA ASP A 14 11.74 -3.86 0.75
C ASP A 14 10.35 -3.42 0.28
N ARG A 15 9.86 -2.24 0.74
CA ARG A 15 8.60 -1.65 0.22
C ARG A 15 8.71 -1.37 -1.27
N ILE A 16 9.81 -0.75 -1.70
CA ILE A 16 10.03 -0.42 -3.12
C ILE A 16 10.17 -1.68 -3.95
N LEU A 17 10.99 -2.64 -3.52
CA LEU A 17 11.18 -3.89 -4.26
C LEU A 17 9.88 -4.70 -4.38
N LEU A 18 9.11 -4.79 -3.29
CA LEU A 18 7.80 -5.47 -3.30
C LEU A 18 6.82 -4.73 -4.22
N HIS A 19 6.75 -3.40 -4.13
CA HIS A 19 5.88 -2.61 -4.99
C HIS A 19 6.23 -2.78 -6.48
N LEU A 20 7.49 -2.64 -6.85
CA LEU A 20 7.93 -2.82 -8.24
C LEU A 20 7.73 -4.28 -8.72
N TRP A 21 7.85 -5.26 -7.84
CA TRP A 21 7.51 -6.65 -8.14
C TRP A 21 6.02 -6.81 -8.46
N GLU A 22 5.14 -6.21 -7.69
CA GLU A 22 3.69 -6.22 -7.93
C GLU A 22 3.33 -5.53 -9.24
N GLN A 23 4.13 -4.55 -9.68
CA GLN A 23 3.97 -3.82 -10.93
C GLN A 23 4.75 -4.43 -12.12
N ASP A 24 5.47 -5.54 -11.93
CA ASP A 24 6.37 -6.11 -12.95
C ASP A 24 5.64 -6.55 -14.23
N HIS A 25 4.31 -6.80 -14.14
CA HIS A 25 3.48 -7.08 -15.30
C HIS A 25 3.44 -5.94 -16.34
N GLN A 26 3.86 -4.72 -15.97
CA GLN A 26 3.94 -3.55 -16.85
C GLN A 26 5.35 -3.31 -17.41
N ALA A 27 6.34 -4.14 -17.06
CA ALA A 27 7.76 -3.88 -17.36
C ALA A 27 8.02 -3.62 -18.85
N ASP A 28 7.34 -4.36 -19.73
CA ASP A 28 7.51 -4.26 -21.19
C ASP A 28 6.44 -3.39 -21.87
N HIS A 29 5.56 -2.75 -21.10
CA HIS A 29 4.48 -1.94 -21.67
C HIS A 29 4.99 -0.53 -22.02
N TYR A 30 4.55 -0.02 -23.18
CA TYR A 30 4.78 1.37 -23.58
C TYR A 30 3.98 2.35 -22.71
N LEU A 31 2.75 1.97 -22.36
CA LEU A 31 1.79 2.73 -21.56
C LEU A 31 1.68 2.10 -20.18
N VAL A 32 2.13 2.79 -19.14
CA VAL A 32 2.19 2.28 -17.76
C VAL A 32 1.33 3.09 -16.81
N SER A 33 1.03 2.54 -15.63
CA SER A 33 0.33 3.27 -14.59
C SER A 33 1.24 4.30 -13.90
N ASN A 34 0.64 5.26 -13.20
CA ASN A 34 1.38 6.22 -12.39
C ASN A 34 2.16 5.55 -11.23
N ASP A 35 1.79 4.33 -10.85
CA ASP A 35 2.38 3.60 -9.72
C ASP A 35 3.89 3.38 -9.86
N VAL A 36 4.41 3.31 -11.09
CA VAL A 36 5.84 3.13 -11.35
C VAL A 36 6.61 4.44 -11.52
N THR A 37 5.97 5.58 -11.25
CA THR A 37 6.59 6.91 -11.22
C THR A 37 7.01 7.31 -9.80
N ARG A 38 7.79 8.39 -9.67
CA ARG A 38 8.17 8.91 -8.35
C ARG A 38 6.96 9.26 -7.47
N PRO A 39 5.93 9.97 -7.95
CA PRO A 39 4.74 10.22 -7.15
C PRO A 39 4.01 8.95 -6.73
N GLY A 40 3.79 8.00 -7.65
CA GLY A 40 3.11 6.76 -7.35
C GLY A 40 3.85 5.90 -6.33
N ILE A 41 5.16 5.72 -6.49
CA ILE A 41 5.99 5.00 -5.51
C ILE A 41 5.99 5.72 -4.15
N SER A 42 6.04 7.06 -4.14
CA SER A 42 5.96 7.87 -2.93
C SER A 42 4.68 7.60 -2.15
N GLU A 43 3.57 7.56 -2.85
CA GLU A 43 2.24 7.31 -2.28
C GLU A 43 2.13 5.88 -1.74
N VAL A 44 2.37 4.88 -2.58
CA VAL A 44 2.18 3.46 -2.22
C VAL A 44 3.15 3.00 -1.14
N CYS A 45 4.40 3.43 -1.19
CA CYS A 45 5.41 3.08 -0.19
C CYS A 45 5.38 3.97 1.07
N ALA A 46 4.45 4.93 1.17
CA ALA A 46 4.36 5.90 2.25
C ALA A 46 5.70 6.63 2.52
N MET A 47 6.27 7.19 1.45
CA MET A 47 7.57 7.85 1.47
C MET A 47 7.47 9.30 0.99
N HIS A 48 8.38 10.16 1.42
CA HIS A 48 8.53 11.47 0.80
C HIS A 48 9.24 11.37 -0.57
N PRO A 49 8.81 12.13 -1.60
CA PRO A 49 9.39 12.06 -2.94
C PRO A 49 10.92 12.19 -3.01
N PRO A 50 11.60 13.05 -2.23
CA PRO A 50 13.07 13.10 -2.18
C PRO A 50 13.70 11.78 -1.73
N ASN A 51 13.06 11.07 -0.77
CA ASN A 51 13.56 9.79 -0.30
C ASN A 51 13.41 8.68 -1.34
N VAL A 52 12.32 8.73 -2.13
CA VAL A 52 12.16 7.84 -3.30
C VAL A 52 13.31 8.04 -4.28
N SER A 53 13.62 9.31 -4.64
CA SER A 53 14.70 9.60 -5.58
C SER A 53 16.08 9.14 -5.08
N ARG A 54 16.33 9.19 -3.78
CA ARG A 54 17.57 8.67 -3.17
C ARG A 54 17.60 7.16 -3.24
N ALA A 55 16.55 6.48 -2.77
CA ALA A 55 16.47 5.02 -2.78
C ALA A 55 16.57 4.46 -4.22
N MET A 56 15.95 5.13 -5.21
CA MET A 56 16.08 4.70 -6.61
C MET A 56 17.49 4.82 -7.14
N ARG A 57 18.24 5.86 -6.77
CA ARG A 57 19.66 5.98 -7.17
C ARG A 57 20.50 4.86 -6.57
N ASP A 58 20.26 4.54 -5.31
CA ASP A 58 20.98 3.45 -4.63
C ASP A 58 20.66 2.10 -5.30
N LEU A 59 19.39 1.81 -5.54
CA LEU A 59 18.93 0.58 -6.23
C LEU A 59 19.45 0.49 -7.69
N MET A 60 19.54 1.62 -8.41
CA MET A 60 20.15 1.64 -9.74
C MET A 60 21.65 1.42 -9.67
N SER A 61 22.34 1.99 -8.69
CA SER A 61 23.77 1.76 -8.45
C SER A 61 24.08 0.29 -8.15
N ASP A 62 23.17 -0.38 -7.44
CA ASP A 62 23.25 -1.81 -7.13
C ASP A 62 22.80 -2.70 -8.31
N GLY A 63 22.37 -2.12 -9.42
CA GLY A 63 21.91 -2.84 -10.61
C GLY A 63 20.55 -3.54 -10.45
N LEU A 64 19.78 -3.21 -9.42
CA LEU A 64 18.51 -3.88 -9.11
C LEU A 64 17.30 -3.24 -9.81
N VAL A 65 17.41 -1.98 -10.22
CA VAL A 65 16.32 -1.20 -10.84
C VAL A 65 16.88 -0.47 -12.06
N SER A 66 16.04 -0.35 -13.10
CA SER A 66 16.34 0.44 -14.30
C SER A 66 15.33 1.57 -14.46
N GLU A 67 15.81 2.74 -14.95
CA GLU A 67 14.98 3.92 -15.23
C GLU A 67 14.63 3.96 -16.72
N HIS A 68 13.37 4.29 -17.02
CA HIS A 68 12.86 4.44 -18.37
C HIS A 68 11.99 5.68 -18.51
N MET A 69 11.94 6.26 -19.70
CA MET A 69 10.99 7.33 -20.06
C MET A 69 9.78 6.70 -20.75
N ARG A 70 8.63 6.69 -20.09
CA ARG A 70 7.39 6.07 -20.59
C ARG A 70 6.19 7.00 -20.52
N THR A 71 5.18 6.73 -21.33
CA THR A 71 3.90 7.44 -21.28
C THR A 71 3.06 6.88 -20.15
N ILE A 72 2.52 7.77 -19.32
CA ILE A 72 1.63 7.39 -18.21
C ILE A 72 0.20 7.31 -18.73
N ARG A 73 -0.51 6.27 -18.34
CA ARG A 73 -1.91 6.07 -18.71
C ARG A 73 -2.76 7.26 -18.24
N GLY A 74 -3.46 7.89 -19.19
CA GLY A 74 -4.26 9.09 -18.93
C GLY A 74 -3.50 10.41 -18.99
N GLU A 75 -2.21 10.39 -19.35
CA GLU A 75 -1.40 11.60 -19.56
C GLU A 75 -0.80 11.62 -20.97
N ASP A 76 -0.64 12.83 -21.51
CA ASP A 76 -0.05 13.02 -22.86
C ASP A 76 1.48 13.14 -22.83
N ARG A 77 2.08 13.12 -21.65
CA ARG A 77 3.52 13.32 -21.47
C ARG A 77 4.22 12.06 -20.99
N ARG A 78 5.49 11.93 -21.36
CA ARG A 78 6.38 10.88 -20.85
C ARG A 78 6.96 11.30 -19.50
N GLN A 79 7.06 10.35 -18.59
CA GLN A 79 7.68 10.54 -17.28
C GLN A 79 8.75 9.48 -17.02
N LYS A 80 9.61 9.75 -16.06
CA LYS A 80 10.55 8.78 -15.51
C LYS A 80 9.77 7.71 -14.76
N THR A 81 10.03 6.46 -15.11
CA THR A 81 9.43 5.26 -14.52
C THR A 81 10.54 4.28 -14.17
N TRP A 82 10.29 3.42 -13.23
CA TRP A 82 11.26 2.41 -12.79
C TRP A 82 10.67 1.01 -12.88
N GLN A 83 11.54 0.05 -13.15
CA GLN A 83 11.22 -1.37 -13.15
C GLN A 83 12.39 -2.18 -12.57
N LEU A 84 12.12 -3.39 -12.13
CA LEU A 84 13.16 -4.32 -11.70
C LEU A 84 13.99 -4.80 -12.89
N THR A 85 15.28 -4.97 -12.67
CA THR A 85 16.15 -5.75 -13.53
C THR A 85 15.98 -7.26 -13.23
N ASP A 86 16.64 -8.15 -13.97
CA ASP A 86 16.63 -9.59 -13.66
C ASP A 86 17.26 -9.87 -12.29
N ASP A 87 18.34 -9.18 -11.94
CA ASP A 87 18.94 -9.24 -10.63
C ASP A 87 18.02 -8.69 -9.56
N GLY A 88 17.34 -7.56 -9.87
CA GLY A 88 16.32 -6.97 -9.00
C GLY A 88 15.16 -7.92 -8.74
N ARG A 89 14.68 -8.65 -9.76
CA ARG A 89 13.63 -9.68 -9.60
C ARG A 89 14.08 -10.79 -8.69
N SER A 90 15.32 -11.26 -8.84
CA SER A 90 15.88 -12.32 -8.00
C SER A 90 15.96 -11.89 -6.53
N VAL A 91 16.47 -10.70 -6.26
CA VAL A 91 16.55 -10.11 -4.92
C VAL A 91 15.16 -9.88 -4.34
N ALA A 92 14.25 -9.27 -5.10
CA ALA A 92 12.87 -9.01 -4.68
C ALA A 92 12.18 -10.32 -4.29
N ARG A 93 12.28 -11.36 -5.11
CA ARG A 93 11.67 -12.68 -4.83
C ARG A 93 12.11 -13.25 -3.49
N SER A 94 13.40 -13.20 -3.19
CA SER A 94 13.94 -13.70 -1.91
C SER A 94 13.38 -12.90 -0.72
N ARG A 95 13.34 -11.55 -0.84
CA ARG A 95 12.83 -10.69 0.23
C ARG A 95 11.32 -10.84 0.43
N ILE A 96 10.56 -11.01 -0.66
CA ILE A 96 9.10 -11.20 -0.61
C ILE A 96 8.74 -12.50 0.13
N LEU A 97 9.50 -13.57 -0.02
CA LEU A 97 9.29 -14.80 0.75
C LEU A 97 9.34 -14.54 2.26
N ASN A 98 10.30 -13.74 2.71
CA ASN A 98 10.41 -13.34 4.10
C ASN A 98 9.25 -12.42 4.53
N LEU A 99 8.85 -11.47 3.67
CA LEU A 99 7.74 -10.57 3.95
C LEU A 99 6.41 -11.30 4.07
N ARG A 100 6.14 -12.30 3.22
CA ARG A 100 4.95 -13.17 3.29
C ARG A 100 4.82 -13.91 4.61
N ALA A 101 5.95 -14.30 5.19
CA ALA A 101 6.01 -15.04 6.44
C ALA A 101 5.84 -14.16 7.70
N ASN A 102 5.81 -12.82 7.57
CA ASN A 102 5.55 -11.94 8.71
C ASN A 102 4.20 -12.27 9.35
N MET A 103 4.20 -12.33 10.67
CA MET A 103 2.96 -12.50 11.44
C MET A 103 2.26 -11.16 11.59
N VAL A 104 0.96 -11.15 11.35
CA VAL A 104 0.08 -9.98 11.49
C VAL A 104 -1.10 -10.33 12.37
N LEU A 105 -1.66 -9.35 13.07
CA LEU A 105 -2.87 -9.52 13.86
C LEU A 105 -4.09 -9.10 13.03
N LEU A 106 -5.01 -10.02 12.89
CA LEU A 106 -6.30 -9.81 12.23
C LEU A 106 -7.41 -9.87 13.28
N ARG A 107 -8.27 -8.87 13.32
CA ARG A 107 -9.49 -8.89 14.13
C ARG A 107 -10.64 -9.43 13.29
N GLY A 108 -11.16 -10.58 13.69
CA GLY A 108 -12.32 -11.20 13.07
C GLY A 108 -13.62 -10.40 13.30
N ARG A 109 -14.68 -10.76 12.60
CA ARG A 109 -16.02 -10.17 12.77
C ARG A 109 -16.62 -10.41 14.16
N ASP A 110 -16.17 -11.46 14.84
CA ASP A 110 -16.53 -11.79 16.23
C ASP A 110 -15.70 -11.02 17.28
N GLY A 111 -14.81 -10.10 16.83
CA GLY A 111 -13.93 -9.31 17.67
C GLY A 111 -12.68 -10.04 18.17
N LYS A 112 -12.52 -11.33 17.87
CA LYS A 112 -11.34 -12.09 18.27
C LYS A 112 -10.12 -11.71 17.46
N LEU A 113 -8.97 -11.67 18.13
CA LEU A 113 -7.68 -11.47 17.48
C LEU A 113 -7.12 -12.81 17.02
N LEU A 114 -6.71 -12.85 15.78
CA LEU A 114 -6.06 -13.99 15.15
C LEU A 114 -4.68 -13.56 14.66
N GLU A 115 -3.65 -14.27 15.09
CA GLU A 115 -2.29 -14.09 14.57
C GLU A 115 -2.11 -15.02 13.38
N ILE A 116 -1.88 -14.44 12.21
CA ILE A 116 -1.73 -15.18 10.93
C ILE A 116 -0.61 -14.60 10.08
N ARG A 117 -0.19 -15.33 9.07
CA ARG A 117 0.80 -14.85 8.12
C ARG A 117 0.23 -13.73 7.26
N ALA A 118 1.08 -12.81 6.82
CA ALA A 118 0.67 -11.67 5.99
C ALA A 118 0.05 -12.09 4.65
N ASP A 119 0.57 -13.15 4.02
CA ASP A 119 -0.02 -13.70 2.79
C ASP A 119 -1.41 -14.32 3.03
N GLU A 120 -1.60 -15.04 4.13
CA GLU A 120 -2.91 -15.56 4.53
C GLU A 120 -3.89 -14.45 4.89
N ALA A 121 -3.41 -13.36 5.51
CA ALA A 121 -4.24 -12.20 5.80
C ALA A 121 -4.76 -11.53 4.52
N ALA A 122 -3.92 -11.41 3.49
CA ALA A 122 -4.31 -10.88 2.20
C ALA A 122 -5.42 -11.70 1.53
N GLU A 123 -5.33 -13.04 1.62
CA GLU A 123 -6.36 -13.94 1.10
C GLU A 123 -7.66 -13.89 1.92
N LYS A 124 -7.56 -13.92 3.26
CA LYS A 124 -8.74 -13.95 4.15
C LYS A 124 -9.55 -12.66 4.17
N LEU A 125 -8.92 -11.53 3.89
CA LEU A 125 -9.60 -10.24 3.85
C LEU A 125 -10.53 -10.10 2.64
N GLU A 126 -10.51 -11.07 1.70
CA GLU A 126 -11.37 -11.07 0.49
C GLU A 126 -11.33 -9.74 -0.26
N THR A 127 -10.25 -9.02 -0.10
CA THR A 127 -10.02 -7.72 -0.71
C THR A 127 -8.91 -7.88 -1.75
N ASN A 128 -8.94 -7.11 -2.81
CA ASN A 128 -7.84 -7.05 -3.79
C ASN A 128 -6.62 -6.31 -3.23
N LEU A 129 -6.35 -6.47 -1.93
CA LEU A 129 -5.20 -5.85 -1.29
C LEU A 129 -3.93 -6.59 -1.68
N SER A 130 -2.93 -5.82 -2.05
CA SER A 130 -1.60 -6.34 -2.26
C SER A 130 -0.94 -6.72 -0.92
N LEU A 131 0.07 -7.59 -0.99
CA LEU A 131 0.86 -7.94 0.21
C LEU A 131 1.48 -6.69 0.86
N LEU A 132 1.94 -5.73 0.04
CA LEU A 132 2.48 -4.47 0.55
C LEU A 132 1.43 -3.69 1.35
N GLN A 133 0.21 -3.58 0.84
CA GLN A 133 -0.88 -2.89 1.54
C GLN A 133 -1.20 -3.54 2.88
N VAL A 134 -1.28 -4.87 2.93
CA VAL A 134 -1.49 -5.61 4.19
C VAL A 134 -0.38 -5.31 5.20
N LEU A 135 0.87 -5.40 4.77
CA LEU A 135 2.03 -5.16 5.63
C LEU A 135 2.10 -3.71 6.12
N MET A 136 1.81 -2.75 5.26
CA MET A 136 1.81 -1.33 5.63
C MET A 136 0.69 -1.00 6.61
N HIS A 137 -0.51 -1.57 6.45
CA HIS A 137 -1.57 -1.46 7.45
C HIS A 137 -1.16 -2.06 8.79
N ALA A 138 -0.61 -3.27 8.79
CA ALA A 138 -0.14 -3.92 10.01
C ALA A 138 0.96 -3.12 10.71
N GLN A 139 1.85 -2.48 9.95
CA GLN A 139 2.89 -1.62 10.50
C GLN A 139 2.34 -0.35 11.17
N HIS A 140 1.30 0.26 10.59
CA HIS A 140 0.73 1.52 11.08
C HIS A 140 -0.29 1.31 12.20
N GLU A 141 -1.22 0.39 12.01
CA GLU A 141 -2.36 0.19 12.90
C GLU A 141 -2.11 -0.93 13.93
N GLY A 142 -1.15 -1.81 13.68
CA GLY A 142 -0.83 -2.96 14.53
C GLY A 142 -1.84 -4.12 14.41
N VAL A 143 -3.12 -3.82 14.18
CA VAL A 143 -4.20 -4.79 14.01
C VAL A 143 -4.96 -4.49 12.73
N LEU A 144 -5.14 -5.51 11.89
CA LEU A 144 -5.97 -5.43 10.70
C LEU A 144 -7.43 -5.70 11.08
N ASN A 145 -8.33 -4.77 10.78
CA ASN A 145 -9.76 -4.95 11.04
C ASN A 145 -10.51 -5.24 9.73
N PHE A 146 -11.45 -6.16 9.76
CA PHE A 146 -12.23 -6.57 8.60
C PHE A 146 -13.03 -5.45 7.93
N GLY A 147 -13.31 -4.35 8.62
CA GLY A 147 -14.09 -3.23 8.13
C GLY A 147 -13.30 -2.00 7.68
N ASP A 148 -12.03 -1.90 8.06
CA ASP A 148 -11.24 -0.66 7.91
C ASP A 148 -10.47 -0.61 6.59
N ILE A 149 -10.33 -1.76 5.92
CA ILE A 149 -9.58 -1.85 4.67
C ILE A 149 -10.53 -1.50 3.54
N ARG A 150 -10.64 -0.22 3.24
CA ARG A 150 -11.36 0.27 2.07
C ARG A 150 -10.50 0.17 0.83
N PHE A 151 -11.15 -0.17 -0.28
CA PHE A 151 -10.55 -0.21 -1.60
C PHE A 151 -9.78 1.08 -1.93
N GLY A 152 -8.51 0.92 -2.29
CA GLY A 152 -7.69 1.94 -2.92
C GLY A 152 -7.10 2.97 -1.96
N ALA A 153 -5.82 2.98 -1.87
CA ALA A 153 -4.90 3.84 -1.16
C ALA A 153 -4.67 3.47 0.32
N ILE A 154 -3.43 3.25 0.64
CA ILE A 154 -2.93 3.45 2.00
C ILE A 154 -3.07 4.96 2.24
N VAL A 155 -4.18 5.36 2.85
CA VAL A 155 -4.40 6.74 3.23
C VAL A 155 -3.31 7.09 4.23
N SER A 156 -2.53 8.12 3.96
CA SER A 156 -1.53 8.58 4.91
C SER A 156 -2.21 8.89 6.25
N PRO A 157 -1.54 8.71 7.41
CA PRO A 157 -2.15 8.97 8.73
C PRO A 157 -2.78 10.36 8.88
N ARG A 158 -2.37 11.32 8.05
CA ARG A 158 -2.95 12.68 8.00
C ARG A 158 -4.32 12.73 7.31
N GLU A 159 -4.56 11.85 6.34
CA GLU A 159 -5.83 11.82 5.59
C GLU A 159 -6.88 10.96 6.28
N SER A 160 -6.48 9.90 6.99
CA SER A 160 -7.39 9.11 7.85
C SER A 160 -8.09 9.98 8.88
N ARG A 161 -7.39 10.95 9.49
CA ARG A 161 -8.00 11.88 10.45
C ARG A 161 -9.00 12.85 9.80
N ARG A 162 -8.80 13.25 8.54
CA ARG A 162 -9.72 14.10 7.81
C ARG A 162 -10.96 13.34 7.34
N ALA A 163 -10.82 12.11 6.90
CA ALA A 163 -11.95 11.27 6.50
C ALA A 163 -12.87 10.95 7.67
N THR A 164 -12.34 10.69 8.86
CA THR A 164 -13.14 10.43 10.07
C THR A 164 -13.93 11.67 10.51
N VAL A 165 -13.35 12.87 10.39
CA VAL A 165 -14.05 14.13 10.71
C VAL A 165 -15.15 14.44 9.70
N SER A 166 -14.97 14.12 8.41
CA SER A 166 -15.97 14.34 7.38
C SER A 166 -17.21 13.45 7.51
N ILE A 167 -17.04 12.23 8.04
CA ILE A 167 -18.16 11.31 8.28
C ILE A 167 -18.99 11.73 9.51
N LEU A 168 -18.35 12.33 10.53
CA LEU A 168 -19.04 12.80 11.73
C LEU A 168 -19.79 14.11 11.51
N SER A 169 -19.39 14.95 10.56
CA SER A 169 -20.11 16.19 10.25
C SER A 169 -21.27 16.03 9.25
N GLY A 170 -21.38 14.87 8.59
CA GLY A 170 -22.48 14.57 7.66
C GLY A 170 -23.74 13.97 8.29
N ALA A 171 -23.76 13.70 9.61
CA ALA A 171 -24.86 13.02 10.30
C ALA A 171 -25.91 13.95 10.95
N HIS A 172 -25.82 15.25 10.75
CA HIS A 172 -26.80 16.21 11.27
C HIS A 172 -27.40 17.09 10.18
N SER A 173 -28.19 16.53 9.29
CA SER A 173 -29.21 17.32 8.56
C SER A 173 -30.12 16.42 7.73
N THR A 174 -31.08 15.80 8.35
CA THR A 174 -32.37 15.44 7.70
C THR A 174 -33.39 14.99 8.75
N TYR A 175 -33.94 15.94 9.48
CA TYR A 175 -35.30 15.82 10.05
C TYR A 175 -35.87 17.24 10.16
N HIS A 176 -36.57 17.67 9.15
CA HIS A 176 -37.72 18.59 9.25
C HIS A 176 -38.21 18.91 7.84
N ASN A 177 -39.28 18.25 7.45
CA ASN A 177 -40.39 18.84 6.74
C ASN A 177 -41.42 17.74 6.40
N LEU A 178 -42.39 17.59 7.30
CA LEU A 178 -43.71 17.03 6.99
C LEU A 178 -44.65 18.21 6.77
N PRO A 179 -45.43 18.26 5.68
CA PRO A 179 -46.46 19.28 5.50
C PRO A 179 -47.69 18.95 6.36
N PRO A 180 -48.48 19.95 6.83
CA PRO A 180 -49.70 19.74 7.59
C PRO A 180 -50.83 19.26 6.69
N SER A 181 -51.56 18.27 7.21
CA SER A 181 -52.80 17.78 6.64
C SER A 181 -53.93 18.80 6.81
N THR A 182 -54.64 19.11 5.77
CA THR A 182 -56.02 19.57 5.74
C THR A 182 -56.85 18.54 5.02
#